data_ec24217bd67b85a113fa3227f81d6efe
#
_entry.id   ec24217bd67b85a113fa3227f81d6efe
#
_cell.length_a   1.000
_cell.length_b   1.000
_cell.length_c   1.000
_cell.angle_alpha   90.00
_cell.angle_beta   90.00
_cell.angle_gamma   90.00
#
_symmetry.space_group_name_H-M   'P 1'
#
loop_
_entity.id
_entity.type
_entity.pdbx_description
1 polymer ?
#
loop_
_entity_poly.entity_id
_entity_poly.type
_entity_poly.pdbx_seq_one_letter_code
_entity_poly.pdbx_strand_id
1 'polypeptide(L)'
;MFLQRLTRTSPLAAGLLLMLAFAGCSGSGPVRESAETQQRSAAGEPVDGELAVPVIPAEALTMYEQATAVMAAGDFVDAELRFKEFVLLYPDYPGAFVNLAIINANNENDPETRAALDAALALDPDHPAALNQMGMLLRRNGNFLEAEAAYLKAVTVSPDYALAHYNLGVLYELYLQRLEAALQHFEAYQALVGDDKQVEKWISDLTRRVAANQRTANVAE
;
A
#
# COMPACT_ATOMS: atom_id res chain seq x y z
N MET A 1 -32.17 19.48 7.59
CA MET A 1 -33.39 18.75 7.91
C MET A 1 -33.40 17.48 7.06
N PHE A 2 -32.98 16.38 7.59
CA PHE A 2 -33.44 14.99 7.53
C PHE A 2 -32.34 14.08 8.05
N LEU A 3 -32.44 13.78 9.34
CA LEU A 3 -31.80 12.65 10.00
C LEU A 3 -32.59 11.38 9.63
N GLN A 4 -31.90 10.34 9.18
CA GLN A 4 -32.44 8.99 9.35
C GLN A 4 -31.35 8.06 9.91
N ARG A 5 -31.59 7.71 11.17
CA ARG A 5 -30.95 6.61 11.89
C ARG A 5 -31.37 5.28 11.28
N LEU A 6 -30.43 4.38 11.08
CA LEU A 6 -30.73 2.94 11.00
C LEU A 6 -29.79 2.18 11.92
N THR A 7 -30.34 1.85 13.08
CA THR A 7 -29.88 0.82 13.98
C THR A 7 -30.09 -0.55 13.32
N ARG A 8 -29.11 -1.39 13.25
CA ARG A 8 -29.28 -2.83 13.06
C ARG A 8 -28.43 -3.60 14.04
N THR A 9 -29.16 -4.29 14.87
CA THR A 9 -28.80 -5.24 15.91
C THR A 9 -28.16 -6.50 15.34
N SER A 10 -27.09 -6.96 16.00
CA SER A 10 -26.52 -8.30 15.82
C SER A 10 -27.43 -9.41 16.34
N PRO A 11 -27.28 -10.63 15.86
CA PRO A 11 -27.44 -11.80 16.73
C PRO A 11 -26.13 -12.57 16.88
N LEU A 12 -25.88 -12.89 18.16
CA LEU A 12 -24.98 -13.91 18.66
C LEU A 12 -25.32 -15.30 18.08
N ALA A 13 -24.31 -16.04 17.66
CA ALA A 13 -24.39 -17.48 17.55
C ALA A 13 -23.19 -18.10 18.28
N ALA A 14 -23.53 -18.79 19.34
CA ALA A 14 -22.68 -19.65 20.15
C ALA A 14 -22.60 -21.05 19.51
N GLY A 15 -21.54 -21.76 19.78
CA GLY A 15 -21.37 -23.20 19.54
C GLY A 15 -20.03 -23.51 18.89
N LEU A 16 -19.18 -24.33 19.34
CA LEU A 16 -19.23 -25.57 20.10
C LEU A 16 -17.79 -26.01 20.35
N LEU A 17 -17.44 -26.27 21.58
CA LEU A 17 -16.21 -26.94 22.03
C LEU A 17 -16.16 -28.36 21.44
N LEU A 18 -15.02 -28.77 20.88
CA LEU A 18 -14.70 -30.19 20.74
C LEU A 18 -13.28 -30.44 21.30
N MET A 19 -13.24 -30.99 22.51
CA MET A 19 -12.08 -31.63 23.10
C MET A 19 -11.88 -32.99 22.45
N LEU A 20 -10.65 -33.26 21.99
CA LEU A 20 -10.19 -34.64 21.80
C LEU A 20 -8.85 -34.82 22.51
N ALA A 21 -8.94 -35.50 23.63
CA ALA A 21 -7.82 -36.06 24.34
C ALA A 21 -7.36 -37.35 23.66
N PHE A 22 -6.06 -37.50 23.44
CA PHE A 22 -5.45 -38.79 23.24
C PHE A 22 -4.27 -38.95 24.22
N ALA A 23 -4.44 -39.89 25.06
CA ALA A 23 -3.45 -40.36 26.05
C ALA A 23 -2.56 -41.45 25.46
N GLY A 24 -1.34 -41.53 25.96
CA GLY A 24 -0.61 -42.78 26.14
C GLY A 24 0.47 -43.07 25.12
N CYS A 25 1.73 -43.14 25.50
CA CYS A 25 2.37 -44.31 26.10
C CYS A 25 3.84 -44.01 26.43
N SER A 26 4.21 -44.36 27.61
CA SER A 26 5.54 -44.43 28.19
C SER A 26 6.43 -45.47 27.48
N GLY A 27 7.73 -45.18 27.39
CA GLY A 27 8.77 -46.14 27.03
C GLY A 27 10.12 -45.69 27.59
N SER A 28 10.44 -46.20 28.76
CA SER A 28 11.72 -46.05 29.46
C SER A 28 12.75 -47.08 29.00
N GLY A 29 14.03 -46.68 28.92
CA GLY A 29 15.16 -47.63 28.89
C GLY A 29 16.44 -47.02 28.28
N PRO A 30 17.63 -47.50 28.61
CA PRO A 30 18.48 -46.80 29.59
C PRO A 30 19.76 -46.18 28.95
N VAL A 31 20.39 -45.37 29.78
CA VAL A 31 21.73 -44.77 29.71
C VAL A 31 22.80 -45.73 29.17
N ARG A 32 23.61 -45.21 28.22
CA ARG A 32 25.00 -45.65 28.03
C ARG A 32 25.90 -44.44 27.75
N GLU A 33 26.68 -44.13 28.73
CA GLU A 33 27.87 -43.30 28.74
C GLU A 33 28.98 -44.01 27.94
N SER A 34 29.64 -43.28 27.02
CA SER A 34 31.05 -43.55 26.69
C SER A 34 31.63 -42.50 25.75
N ALA A 35 32.68 -41.89 26.25
CA ALA A 35 33.96 -41.55 25.63
C ALA A 35 34.02 -40.33 24.67
N GLU A 36 34.75 -39.39 25.18
CA GLU A 36 35.51 -38.32 24.53
C GLU A 36 36.19 -38.78 23.25
N THR A 37 36.00 -37.99 22.18
CA THR A 37 37.03 -37.86 21.17
C THR A 37 37.08 -36.38 20.73
N GLN A 38 38.11 -35.71 21.18
CA GLN A 38 38.57 -34.43 20.66
C GLN A 38 38.87 -34.58 19.19
N GLN A 39 38.16 -33.87 18.34
CA GLN A 39 38.65 -33.53 17.03
C GLN A 39 38.52 -32.03 16.79
N ARG A 40 39.67 -31.40 16.93
CA ARG A 40 39.96 -30.05 16.43
C ARG A 40 39.73 -30.04 14.91
N SER A 41 38.77 -29.30 14.43
CA SER A 41 38.62 -28.95 13.04
C SER A 41 38.36 -27.48 12.91
N ALA A 42 39.37 -26.81 12.36
CA ALA A 42 39.34 -25.59 11.56
C ALA A 42 38.10 -24.70 11.74
N ALA A 43 38.34 -23.55 12.32
CA ALA A 43 37.51 -22.37 12.20
C ALA A 43 37.33 -22.06 10.70
N GLY A 44 36.16 -22.38 10.16
CA GLY A 44 35.63 -21.74 8.97
C GLY A 44 35.05 -20.41 9.44
N GLU A 45 35.64 -19.33 8.95
CA GLU A 45 35.05 -18.00 9.10
C GLU A 45 33.63 -18.02 8.55
N PRO A 46 32.63 -17.44 9.23
CA PRO A 46 31.30 -17.25 8.66
C PRO A 46 31.47 -16.31 7.46
N VAL A 47 31.01 -16.76 6.31
CA VAL A 47 30.85 -15.93 5.12
C VAL A 47 29.67 -14.99 5.41
N ASP A 48 29.99 -13.84 6.05
CA ASP A 48 29.07 -12.75 6.23
C ASP A 48 28.73 -12.15 4.87
N GLY A 49 27.55 -12.45 4.38
CA GLY A 49 26.99 -11.94 3.14
C GLY A 49 25.46 -11.95 3.12
N GLU A 50 24.84 -12.36 4.22
CA GLU A 50 23.40 -12.22 4.38
C GLU A 50 23.13 -10.76 4.81
N LEU A 51 22.63 -9.95 3.87
CA LEU A 51 22.13 -8.62 4.17
C LEU A 51 21.07 -8.77 5.24
N ALA A 52 21.44 -8.48 6.49
CA ALA A 52 20.52 -8.50 7.63
C ALA A 52 19.37 -7.52 7.29
N VAL A 53 18.19 -8.05 7.04
CA VAL A 53 16.98 -7.24 6.92
C VAL A 53 16.87 -6.43 8.21
N PRO A 54 16.81 -5.09 8.15
CA PRO A 54 16.74 -4.27 9.35
C PRO A 54 15.54 -4.72 10.20
N VAL A 55 15.80 -5.19 11.41
CA VAL A 55 14.74 -5.59 12.33
C VAL A 55 14.05 -4.32 12.82
N ILE A 56 12.80 -4.12 12.42
CA ILE A 56 11.98 -3.00 12.89
C ILE A 56 11.80 -3.15 14.41
N PRO A 57 12.15 -2.15 15.22
CA PRO A 57 11.92 -2.19 16.65
C PRO A 57 10.42 -2.42 16.96
N ALA A 58 10.11 -3.30 17.89
CA ALA A 58 8.72 -3.60 18.26
C ALA A 58 7.95 -2.35 18.71
N GLU A 59 8.64 -1.41 19.37
CA GLU A 59 8.08 -0.13 19.78
C GLU A 59 7.70 0.73 18.55
N ALA A 60 8.57 0.82 17.53
CA ALA A 60 8.29 1.53 16.30
C ALA A 60 7.06 0.95 15.59
N LEU A 61 6.97 -0.38 15.51
CA LEU A 61 5.80 -1.04 14.93
C LEU A 61 4.52 -0.66 15.67
N THR A 62 4.55 -0.75 17.02
CA THR A 62 3.39 -0.41 17.87
C THR A 62 2.96 1.06 17.69
N MET A 63 3.91 2.00 17.68
CA MET A 63 3.61 3.42 17.47
C MET A 63 3.01 3.68 16.09
N TYR A 64 3.57 3.06 15.06
CA TYR A 64 3.08 3.19 13.69
C TYR A 64 1.65 2.62 13.54
N GLU A 65 1.38 1.43 14.09
CA GLU A 65 0.06 0.82 14.10
C GLU A 65 -0.99 1.67 14.84
N GLN A 66 -0.63 2.25 15.99
CA GLN A 66 -1.51 3.16 16.70
C GLN A 66 -1.82 4.43 15.89
N ALA A 67 -0.81 5.03 15.25
CA ALA A 67 -1.00 6.21 14.42
C ALA A 67 -1.89 5.91 13.21
N THR A 68 -1.68 4.76 12.55
CA THR A 68 -2.51 4.32 11.41
C THR A 68 -3.95 3.98 11.83
N ALA A 69 -4.15 3.38 13.00
CA ALA A 69 -5.47 3.09 13.53
C ALA A 69 -6.28 4.36 13.81
N VAL A 70 -5.64 5.38 14.40
CA VAL A 70 -6.25 6.68 14.65
C VAL A 70 -6.58 7.39 13.32
N MET A 71 -5.68 7.34 12.34
CA MET A 71 -5.92 7.87 11.00
C MET A 71 -7.11 7.17 10.31
N ALA A 72 -7.19 5.85 10.42
CA ALA A 72 -8.31 5.06 9.88
C ALA A 72 -9.64 5.35 10.58
N ALA A 73 -9.62 5.75 11.83
CA ALA A 73 -10.81 6.23 12.57
C ALA A 73 -11.25 7.64 12.15
N GLY A 74 -10.47 8.33 11.31
CA GLY A 74 -10.77 9.68 10.81
C GLY A 74 -10.31 10.81 11.72
N ASP A 75 -9.59 10.51 12.80
CA ASP A 75 -8.99 11.54 13.66
C ASP A 75 -7.62 11.97 13.08
N PHE A 76 -7.67 12.80 12.05
CA PHE A 76 -6.47 13.27 11.37
C PHE A 76 -5.61 14.20 12.25
N VAL A 77 -6.19 14.84 13.26
CA VAL A 77 -5.44 15.74 14.17
C VAL A 77 -4.55 14.91 15.09
N ASP A 78 -5.10 13.88 15.77
CA ASP A 78 -4.31 13.00 16.63
C ASP A 78 -3.34 12.14 15.80
N ALA A 79 -3.76 11.67 14.63
CA ALA A 79 -2.89 10.91 13.71
C ALA A 79 -1.67 11.74 13.27
N GLU A 80 -1.84 13.02 12.94
CA GLU A 80 -0.75 13.92 12.58
C GLU A 80 0.27 14.06 13.72
N LEU A 81 -0.20 14.26 14.94
CA LEU A 81 0.67 14.38 16.12
C LEU A 81 1.49 13.10 16.33
N ARG A 82 0.85 11.92 16.23
CA ARG A 82 1.49 10.61 16.38
C ARG A 82 2.52 10.34 15.29
N PHE A 83 2.20 10.64 14.02
CA PHE A 83 3.17 10.48 12.95
C PHE A 83 4.32 11.48 13.05
N LYS A 84 4.10 12.71 13.51
CA LYS A 84 5.18 13.67 13.79
C LYS A 84 6.10 13.18 14.91
N GLU A 85 5.54 12.62 15.99
CA GLU A 85 6.33 12.00 17.05
C GLU A 85 7.11 10.78 16.50
N PHE A 86 6.45 9.94 15.71
CA PHE A 86 7.07 8.78 15.11
C PHE A 86 8.29 9.14 14.26
N VAL A 87 8.19 10.11 13.35
CA VAL A 87 9.32 10.47 12.47
C VAL A 87 10.46 11.17 13.21
N LEU A 88 10.21 11.75 14.39
CA LEU A 88 11.28 12.28 15.25
C LEU A 88 12.10 11.16 15.88
N LEU A 89 11.48 10.05 16.26
CA LEU A 89 12.13 8.90 16.88
C LEU A 89 12.69 7.91 15.86
N TYR A 90 12.01 7.78 14.75
CA TYR A 90 12.27 6.81 13.68
C TYR A 90 12.26 7.49 12.31
N PRO A 91 13.27 8.32 11.97
CA PRO A 91 13.28 9.13 10.76
C PRO A 91 13.45 8.33 9.45
N ASP A 92 13.89 7.08 9.52
CA ASP A 92 14.24 6.26 8.34
C ASP A 92 13.06 5.46 7.78
N TYR A 93 11.82 5.77 8.18
CA TYR A 93 10.62 5.05 7.74
C TYR A 93 9.79 5.88 6.74
N PRO A 94 9.94 5.67 5.43
CA PRO A 94 9.27 6.48 4.40
C PRO A 94 7.74 6.43 4.50
N GLY A 95 7.15 5.31 4.93
CA GLY A 95 5.71 5.16 5.09
C GLY A 95 5.07 6.14 6.07
N ALA A 96 5.80 6.56 7.12
CA ALA A 96 5.31 7.54 8.07
C ALA A 96 5.20 8.94 7.43
N PHE A 97 6.15 9.32 6.62
CA PHE A 97 6.10 10.56 5.83
C PHE A 97 4.98 10.52 4.78
N VAL A 98 4.72 9.36 4.16
CA VAL A 98 3.58 9.19 3.25
C VAL A 98 2.25 9.44 3.98
N ASN A 99 2.09 8.90 5.20
CA ASN A 99 0.88 9.15 5.98
C ASN A 99 0.73 10.62 6.40
N LEU A 100 1.81 11.29 6.78
CA LEU A 100 1.80 12.75 6.99
C LEU A 100 1.38 13.51 5.73
N ALA A 101 1.89 13.10 4.57
CA ALA A 101 1.50 13.71 3.30
C ALA A 101 -0.01 13.52 3.01
N ILE A 102 -0.57 12.34 3.29
CA ILE A 102 -2.00 12.06 3.11
C ILE A 102 -2.83 12.97 4.05
N ILE A 103 -2.42 13.11 5.31
CA ILE A 103 -3.09 13.97 6.28
C ILE A 103 -3.04 15.43 5.83
N ASN A 104 -1.86 15.93 5.44
CA ASN A 104 -1.69 17.30 4.96
C ASN A 104 -2.50 17.55 3.66
N ALA A 105 -2.56 16.57 2.76
CA ALA A 105 -3.36 16.65 1.54
C ALA A 105 -4.86 16.76 1.83
N ASN A 106 -5.36 16.07 2.86
CA ASN A 106 -6.75 16.18 3.32
C ASN A 106 -7.05 17.57 3.93
N ASN A 107 -6.05 18.21 4.52
CA ASN A 107 -6.13 19.56 5.04
C ASN A 107 -5.87 20.64 3.97
N GLU A 108 -5.76 20.25 2.69
CA GLU A 108 -5.44 21.13 1.54
C GLU A 108 -4.12 21.90 1.71
N ASN A 109 -3.21 21.34 2.52
CA ASN A 109 -1.91 21.94 2.81
C ASN A 109 -0.84 21.39 1.85
N ASP A 110 -0.81 21.93 0.63
CA ASP A 110 0.09 21.48 -0.45
C ASP A 110 1.58 21.63 -0.13
N PRO A 111 2.05 22.71 0.51
CA PRO A 111 3.46 22.83 0.86
C PRO A 111 3.95 21.71 1.78
N GLU A 112 3.22 21.42 2.86
CA GLU A 112 3.57 20.38 3.82
C GLU A 112 3.35 18.97 3.22
N THR A 113 2.33 18.80 2.37
CA THR A 113 2.16 17.56 1.58
C THR A 113 3.40 17.30 0.74
N ARG A 114 3.88 18.32 0.00
CA ARG A 114 5.07 18.23 -0.82
C ARG A 114 6.32 17.91 -0.01
N ALA A 115 6.54 18.62 1.10
CA ALA A 115 7.69 18.41 1.96
C ALA A 115 7.74 16.98 2.53
N ALA A 116 6.60 16.45 2.96
CA ALA A 116 6.51 15.08 3.46
C ALA A 116 6.77 14.04 2.36
N LEU A 117 6.25 14.24 1.14
CA LEU A 117 6.53 13.35 0.01
C LEU A 117 7.98 13.39 -0.44
N ASP A 118 8.59 14.57 -0.47
CA ASP A 118 10.01 14.72 -0.80
C ASP A 118 10.89 14.01 0.25
N ALA A 119 10.54 14.05 1.54
CA ALA A 119 11.22 13.31 2.60
C ALA A 119 11.06 11.79 2.41
N ALA A 120 9.84 11.30 2.13
CA ALA A 120 9.60 9.89 1.86
C ALA A 120 10.42 9.38 0.65
N LEU A 121 10.44 10.13 -0.44
CA LEU A 121 11.17 9.77 -1.67
C LEU A 121 12.69 9.96 -1.56
N ALA A 122 13.16 10.77 -0.63
CA ALA A 122 14.60 10.85 -0.31
C ALA A 122 15.08 9.57 0.40
N LEU A 123 14.24 8.96 1.23
CA LEU A 123 14.53 7.69 1.92
C LEU A 123 14.36 6.49 0.99
N ASP A 124 13.28 6.47 0.21
CA ASP A 124 12.98 5.42 -0.76
C ASP A 124 12.46 6.05 -2.05
N PRO A 125 13.34 6.27 -3.04
CA PRO A 125 12.99 6.86 -4.33
C PRO A 125 11.97 6.03 -5.14
N ASP A 126 11.83 4.76 -4.81
CA ASP A 126 10.95 3.80 -5.48
C ASP A 126 9.72 3.43 -4.66
N HIS A 127 9.41 4.19 -3.61
CA HIS A 127 8.25 3.94 -2.75
C HIS A 127 6.93 4.19 -3.51
N PRO A 128 6.14 3.14 -3.86
CA PRO A 128 5.03 3.28 -4.80
C PRO A 128 3.90 4.17 -4.26
N ALA A 129 3.62 4.12 -2.96
CA ALA A 129 2.59 4.98 -2.36
C ALA A 129 3.02 6.46 -2.33
N ALA A 130 4.31 6.77 -2.08
CA ALA A 130 4.82 8.13 -2.14
C ALA A 130 4.74 8.69 -3.56
N LEU A 131 5.15 7.91 -4.56
CA LEU A 131 5.07 8.26 -5.98
C LEU A 131 3.61 8.51 -6.41
N ASN A 132 2.68 7.66 -5.99
CA ASN A 132 1.26 7.85 -6.27
C ASN A 132 0.70 9.12 -5.60
N GLN A 133 1.03 9.39 -4.35
CA GLN A 133 0.61 10.62 -3.66
C GLN A 133 1.22 11.87 -4.31
N MET A 134 2.48 11.80 -4.76
CA MET A 134 3.12 12.88 -5.52
C MET A 134 2.36 13.15 -6.83
N GLY A 135 1.98 12.10 -7.56
CA GLY A 135 1.15 12.22 -8.75
C GLY A 135 -0.20 12.89 -8.47
N MET A 136 -0.85 12.55 -7.35
CA MET A 136 -2.10 13.18 -6.94
C MET A 136 -1.93 14.67 -6.63
N LEU A 137 -0.87 15.05 -5.93
CA LEU A 137 -0.53 16.44 -5.64
C LEU A 137 -0.27 17.23 -6.92
N LEU A 138 0.55 16.68 -7.83
CA LEU A 138 0.89 17.29 -9.11
C LEU A 138 -0.35 17.47 -10.00
N ARG A 139 -1.23 16.45 -10.09
CA ARG A 139 -2.48 16.52 -10.83
C ARG A 139 -3.41 17.61 -10.28
N ARG A 140 -3.55 17.71 -8.95
CA ARG A 140 -4.35 18.76 -8.29
C ARG A 140 -3.84 20.16 -8.65
N ASN A 141 -2.54 20.31 -8.79
CA ASN A 141 -1.88 21.57 -9.13
C ASN A 141 -1.77 21.83 -10.64
N GLY A 142 -2.39 20.98 -11.49
CA GLY A 142 -2.40 21.17 -12.94
C GLY A 142 -1.14 20.70 -13.67
N ASN A 143 -0.17 20.11 -12.96
CA ASN A 143 1.09 19.59 -13.50
C ASN A 143 0.89 18.17 -14.04
N PHE A 144 0.10 18.03 -15.12
CA PHE A 144 -0.41 16.74 -15.56
C PHE A 144 0.68 15.80 -16.12
N LEU A 145 1.70 16.32 -16.79
CA LEU A 145 2.78 15.50 -17.33
C LEU A 145 3.72 14.98 -16.24
N GLU A 146 4.00 15.80 -15.24
CA GLU A 146 4.77 15.38 -14.08
C GLU A 146 3.97 14.38 -13.22
N ALA A 147 2.63 14.56 -13.13
CA ALA A 147 1.75 13.60 -12.48
C ALA A 147 1.77 12.25 -13.21
N GLU A 148 1.72 12.26 -14.55
CA GLU A 148 1.87 11.07 -15.39
C GLU A 148 3.19 10.35 -15.08
N ALA A 149 4.31 11.08 -15.06
CA ALA A 149 5.62 10.50 -14.78
C ALA A 149 5.69 9.84 -13.38
N ALA A 150 5.12 10.49 -12.37
CA ALA A 150 5.07 9.96 -11.00
C ALA A 150 4.22 8.68 -10.91
N TYR A 151 3.04 8.66 -11.51
CA TYR A 151 2.18 7.46 -11.53
C TYR A 151 2.78 6.32 -12.36
N LEU A 152 3.39 6.62 -13.52
CA LEU A 152 4.06 5.61 -14.33
C LEU A 152 5.23 4.99 -13.58
N LYS A 153 6.01 5.79 -12.85
CA LYS A 153 7.06 5.26 -11.98
C LYS A 153 6.47 4.34 -10.90
N ALA A 154 5.35 4.72 -10.27
CA ALA A 154 4.68 3.90 -9.26
C ALA A 154 4.28 2.52 -9.81
N VAL A 155 3.67 2.44 -11.01
CA VAL A 155 3.28 1.15 -11.62
C VAL A 155 4.46 0.39 -12.22
N THR A 156 5.57 1.04 -12.49
CA THR A 156 6.80 0.39 -12.95
C THR A 156 7.49 -0.34 -11.80
N VAL A 157 7.57 0.29 -10.63
CA VAL A 157 8.22 -0.31 -9.44
C VAL A 157 7.31 -1.30 -8.72
N SER A 158 5.99 -1.10 -8.80
CA SER A 158 4.98 -1.99 -8.23
C SER A 158 3.80 -2.14 -9.20
N PRO A 159 3.87 -3.10 -10.15
CA PRO A 159 2.83 -3.32 -11.15
C PRO A 159 1.48 -3.75 -10.58
N ASP A 160 1.44 -4.20 -9.34
CA ASP A 160 0.25 -4.58 -8.58
C ASP A 160 -0.31 -3.46 -7.70
N TYR A 161 0.28 -2.26 -7.76
CA TYR A 161 -0.20 -1.12 -6.99
C TYR A 161 -1.45 -0.50 -7.65
N ALA A 162 -2.60 -1.07 -7.36
CA ALA A 162 -3.88 -0.79 -7.99
C ALA A 162 -4.24 0.71 -8.03
N LEU A 163 -3.97 1.46 -6.95
CA LEU A 163 -4.32 2.88 -6.87
C LEU A 163 -3.59 3.75 -7.92
N ALA A 164 -2.36 3.40 -8.30
CA ALA A 164 -1.66 4.13 -9.35
C ALA A 164 -2.27 3.85 -10.73
N HIS A 165 -2.71 2.63 -11.00
CA HIS A 165 -3.47 2.31 -12.22
C HIS A 165 -4.78 3.09 -12.27
N TYR A 166 -5.54 3.13 -11.18
CA TYR A 166 -6.75 3.93 -11.10
C TYR A 166 -6.48 5.41 -11.40
N ASN A 167 -5.46 5.99 -10.77
CA ASN A 167 -5.11 7.40 -10.94
C ASN A 167 -4.59 7.72 -12.35
N LEU A 168 -3.87 6.80 -13.00
CA LEU A 168 -3.49 6.91 -14.42
C LEU A 168 -4.72 6.90 -15.33
N GLY A 169 -5.67 5.99 -15.08
CA GLY A 169 -6.94 5.95 -15.80
C GLY A 169 -7.66 7.29 -15.72
N VAL A 170 -7.81 7.84 -14.51
CA VAL A 170 -8.42 9.17 -14.30
C VAL A 170 -7.63 10.30 -14.99
N LEU A 171 -6.29 10.29 -14.89
CA LEU A 171 -5.45 11.31 -15.52
C LEU A 171 -5.58 11.28 -17.03
N TYR A 172 -5.53 10.11 -17.63
CA TYR A 172 -5.63 9.94 -19.08
C TYR A 172 -7.02 10.28 -19.63
N GLU A 173 -8.08 9.88 -18.93
CA GLU A 173 -9.43 10.17 -19.40
C GLU A 173 -9.79 11.65 -19.28
N LEU A 174 -9.58 12.24 -18.10
CA LEU A 174 -10.14 13.55 -17.78
C LEU A 174 -9.23 14.72 -18.16
N TYR A 175 -7.90 14.51 -18.14
CA TYR A 175 -6.95 15.61 -18.28
C TYR A 175 -6.10 15.53 -19.55
N LEU A 176 -5.68 14.34 -19.98
CA LEU A 176 -4.82 14.16 -21.14
C LEU A 176 -5.56 13.68 -22.39
N GLN A 177 -6.84 13.31 -22.26
CA GLN A 177 -7.71 12.83 -23.35
C GLN A 177 -7.12 11.65 -24.17
N ARG A 178 -6.38 10.77 -23.46
CA ARG A 178 -5.78 9.55 -24.03
C ARG A 178 -6.63 8.35 -23.67
N LEU A 179 -7.75 8.17 -24.38
CA LEU A 179 -8.81 7.22 -24.00
C LEU A 179 -8.35 5.77 -23.98
N GLU A 180 -7.51 5.36 -24.95
CA GLU A 180 -6.97 4.00 -25.00
C GLU A 180 -6.09 3.69 -23.77
N ALA A 181 -5.23 4.64 -23.37
CA ALA A 181 -4.39 4.50 -22.18
C ALA A 181 -5.25 4.48 -20.91
N ALA A 182 -6.30 5.32 -20.84
CA ALA A 182 -7.24 5.31 -19.72
C ALA A 182 -7.91 3.95 -19.57
N LEU A 183 -8.39 3.38 -20.69
CA LEU A 183 -9.03 2.06 -20.70
C LEU A 183 -8.07 0.97 -20.18
N GLN A 184 -6.84 0.92 -20.70
CA GLN A 184 -5.82 -0.06 -20.26
C GLN A 184 -5.56 0.00 -18.75
N HIS A 185 -5.46 1.20 -18.18
CA HIS A 185 -5.18 1.36 -16.77
C HIS A 185 -6.39 1.06 -15.88
N PHE A 186 -7.62 1.39 -16.29
CA PHE A 186 -8.81 0.97 -15.55
C PHE A 186 -9.02 -0.55 -15.60
N GLU A 187 -8.73 -1.20 -16.75
CA GLU A 187 -8.74 -2.68 -16.86
C GLU A 187 -7.70 -3.33 -15.93
N ALA A 188 -6.47 -2.77 -15.87
CA ALA A 188 -5.45 -3.22 -14.95
C ALA A 188 -5.87 -3.07 -13.48
N TYR A 189 -6.44 -1.92 -13.11
CA TYR A 189 -7.01 -1.71 -11.78
C TYR A 189 -8.08 -2.76 -11.46
N GLN A 190 -9.04 -2.96 -12.36
CA GLN A 190 -10.13 -3.94 -12.18
C GLN A 190 -9.60 -5.36 -12.00
N ALA A 191 -8.57 -5.75 -12.75
CA ALA A 191 -7.94 -7.05 -12.63
C ALA A 191 -7.28 -7.28 -11.26
N LEU A 192 -6.78 -6.21 -10.63
CA LEU A 192 -6.12 -6.27 -9.32
C LEU A 192 -7.11 -6.26 -8.14
N VAL A 193 -8.20 -5.49 -8.23
CA VAL A 193 -9.13 -5.31 -7.08
C VAL A 193 -10.39 -6.18 -7.17
N GLY A 194 -10.70 -6.72 -8.35
CA GLY A 194 -11.93 -7.45 -8.59
C GLY A 194 -13.12 -6.53 -8.92
N ASP A 195 -14.29 -6.82 -8.37
CA ASP A 195 -15.57 -6.17 -8.73
C ASP A 195 -15.68 -4.74 -8.18
N ASP A 196 -15.20 -3.77 -8.94
CA ASP A 196 -15.55 -2.35 -8.77
C ASP A 196 -16.59 -1.94 -9.83
N LYS A 197 -17.86 -1.93 -9.42
CA LYS A 197 -18.98 -1.62 -10.32
C LYS A 197 -18.96 -0.22 -10.93
N GLN A 198 -18.27 0.71 -10.30
CA GLN A 198 -18.12 2.06 -10.85
C GLN A 198 -17.09 2.08 -11.97
N VAL A 199 -15.94 1.45 -11.75
CA VAL A 199 -14.89 1.33 -12.75
C VAL A 199 -15.34 0.45 -13.93
N GLU A 200 -16.11 -0.62 -13.69
CA GLU A 200 -16.73 -1.43 -14.74
C GLU A 200 -17.56 -0.59 -15.72
N LYS A 201 -18.36 0.35 -15.20
CA LYS A 201 -19.13 1.27 -16.04
C LYS A 201 -18.23 2.19 -16.86
N TRP A 202 -17.14 2.71 -16.27
CA TRP A 202 -16.18 3.54 -16.98
C TRP A 202 -15.45 2.77 -18.09
N ILE A 203 -15.01 1.54 -17.81
CA ILE A 203 -14.42 0.64 -18.81
C ILE A 203 -15.40 0.44 -19.97
N SER A 204 -16.67 0.11 -19.67
CA SER A 204 -17.70 -0.09 -20.69
C SER A 204 -17.94 1.15 -21.56
N ASP A 205 -17.95 2.35 -20.96
CA ASP A 205 -18.09 3.61 -21.68
C ASP A 205 -16.85 3.92 -22.53
N LEU A 206 -15.67 3.81 -21.95
CA LEU A 206 -14.40 4.03 -22.64
C LEU A 206 -14.23 3.09 -23.83
N THR A 207 -14.57 1.81 -23.68
CA THR A 207 -14.54 0.83 -24.78
C THR A 207 -15.37 1.31 -25.98
N ARG A 208 -16.58 1.83 -25.73
CA ARG A 208 -17.44 2.36 -26.81
C ARG A 208 -16.84 3.60 -27.46
N ARG A 209 -16.28 4.53 -26.66
CA ARG A 209 -15.67 5.78 -27.14
C ARG A 209 -14.41 5.51 -27.97
N VAL A 210 -13.53 4.62 -27.50
CA VAL A 210 -12.33 4.17 -28.21
C VAL A 210 -12.71 3.54 -29.56
N ALA A 211 -13.70 2.62 -29.57
CA ALA A 211 -14.17 1.99 -30.80
C ALA A 211 -14.79 3.01 -31.79
N ALA A 212 -15.46 4.04 -31.31
CA ALA A 212 -16.00 5.11 -32.15
C ALA A 212 -14.88 5.95 -32.79
N ASN A 213 -13.86 6.33 -32.00
CA ASN A 213 -12.70 7.08 -32.50
C ASN A 213 -11.93 6.31 -33.58
N GLN A 214 -11.72 5.00 -33.40
CA GLN A 214 -11.03 4.15 -34.36
C GLN A 214 -11.81 4.03 -35.68
N ARG A 215 -13.15 3.95 -35.64
CA ARG A 215 -13.98 3.92 -36.84
C ARG A 215 -13.88 5.22 -37.63
N THR A 216 -13.88 6.37 -36.94
CA THR A 216 -13.77 7.68 -37.62
C THR A 216 -12.38 7.90 -38.22
N ALA A 217 -11.31 7.43 -37.57
CA ALA A 217 -9.96 7.48 -38.10
C ALA A 217 -9.83 6.66 -39.40
N ASN A 218 -10.37 5.42 -39.43
CA ASN A 218 -10.31 4.51 -40.57
C ASN A 218 -11.16 4.97 -41.77
N VAL A 219 -12.12 5.89 -41.59
CA VAL A 219 -12.93 6.45 -42.71
C VAL A 219 -12.25 7.68 -43.32
N ALA A 220 -11.31 8.29 -42.58
CA ALA A 220 -10.60 9.50 -43.03
C ALA A 220 -9.30 9.20 -43.83
N GLU A 221 -8.86 7.93 -43.87
CA GLU A 221 -7.80 7.41 -44.75
C GLU A 221 -8.36 6.92 -46.09
#